data_17c9f57ceae92898df37edba2ac0964e
#
_entry.id   17c9f57ceae92898df37edba2ac0964e
#
_cell.length_a   1.000
_cell.length_b   1.000
_cell.length_c   1.000
_cell.angle_alpha   90.00
_cell.angle_beta   90.00
_cell.angle_gamma   90.00
#
_symmetry.space_group_name_H-M   'P 1'
#
loop_
_entity.id
_entity.type
_entity.pdbx_description
1 polymer ?
#
loop_
_entity_poly.entity_id
_entity_poly.type
_entity_poly.pdbx_seq_one_letter_code
_entity_poly.pdbx_strand_id
1 'polypeptide(L)'
;MAGTLRRGGAATAALATAALVAAALTGAGRADTAAPAGERAAGPALQRLKDTRLDAKALYFVSYDGLVNNGSFQQSGILTYAGYQYAGWYTADRSAVIARRHLPNGPWKSVTLPHKLSTDDSHNVISMGVSPQDGRLHVAMDTHGNQVYYTRSEPGLASDPSPGRWDASRFGPVQRTLDGTDLGGITYPQFAVTPERRLQLVYRTGGSGNGTNEIAEYDAAGGGSWTKLGKWSGAAGTYSGNGQTSTARNMYVHGITYGPDGRLHAAFTWREQNFGVLCHPGGLSNHDTGYVYSDDRGRTWRNDAGQVVGATGTADQVALDDPGLVVDPLDPNHALMNQESQAVDAAGRPHVIISYVPGRFTQCVTDFTAQRKAYSRTFHLTRDAAGKWRKVEIPVPNEAFGRSRIVFDKADNAYVIMPFGRIVAASKAGGWTDWKLLFDGTHYSGDRTLNAFGEVLVDDSRVATDGVLSVMYQQKSTGTTPSPIRVIDFKLG
;
A
#
# COMPACT_ATOMS: atom_id res chain seq x y z
N MET A 1 33.85 24.35 -64.12
CA MET A 1 33.87 25.79 -64.31
C MET A 1 33.75 26.37 -62.94
N ALA A 2 34.84 26.73 -62.32
CA ALA A 2 35.49 28.02 -62.30
C ALA A 2 34.59 29.07 -61.61
N GLY A 3 34.96 29.82 -60.61
CA GLY A 3 36.18 30.20 -59.98
C GLY A 3 35.83 31.01 -58.72
N THR A 4 36.66 30.92 -57.73
CA THR A 4 37.68 31.88 -57.28
C THR A 4 37.19 33.33 -57.07
N LEU A 5 37.46 34.10 -56.07
CA LEU A 5 38.62 34.47 -55.30
C LEU A 5 38.26 35.57 -54.27
N ARG A 6 38.78 35.46 -53.01
CA ARG A 6 39.76 36.34 -52.32
C ARG A 6 39.34 37.76 -51.91
N ARG A 7 39.59 38.10 -50.67
CA ARG A 7 40.55 39.00 -49.95
C ARG A 7 39.80 39.70 -48.84
N GLY A 8 40.20 39.85 -47.62
CA GLY A 8 41.52 40.12 -47.06
C GLY A 8 41.51 41.52 -46.42
N GLY A 9 41.80 41.64 -45.15
CA GLY A 9 41.89 42.91 -44.48
C GLY A 9 42.30 42.76 -43.02
N ALA A 10 43.54 43.14 -42.78
CA ALA A 10 44.29 42.98 -41.54
C ALA A 10 44.11 44.14 -40.56
N ALA A 11 44.27 43.80 -39.29
CA ALA A 11 44.98 44.45 -38.18
C ALA A 11 44.95 45.95 -37.99
N THR A 12 44.72 46.36 -36.79
CA THR A 12 45.62 47.25 -36.07
C THR A 12 45.44 47.12 -34.54
N ALA A 13 46.56 46.87 -33.88
CA ALA A 13 46.73 46.94 -32.45
C ALA A 13 46.93 48.39 -32.00
N ALA A 14 46.41 48.75 -30.85
CA ALA A 14 46.87 49.94 -30.13
C ALA A 14 47.11 49.57 -28.64
N LEU A 15 48.39 49.60 -28.33
CA LEU A 15 48.89 49.67 -26.95
C LEU A 15 48.59 51.06 -26.36
N ALA A 16 48.14 51.10 -25.11
CA ALA A 16 48.28 52.29 -24.28
C ALA A 16 48.67 51.85 -22.87
N THR A 17 49.81 52.36 -22.47
CA THR A 17 50.59 52.13 -21.25
C THR A 17 49.97 52.84 -20.04
N ALA A 18 50.03 52.16 -18.92
CA ALA A 18 50.21 52.44 -17.50
C ALA A 18 50.12 53.87 -16.94
N ALA A 19 49.49 53.96 -15.80
CA ALA A 19 49.96 54.74 -14.65
C ALA A 19 49.49 54.11 -13.35
N LEU A 20 50.40 53.61 -12.51
CA LEU A 20 50.24 53.27 -11.11
C LEU A 20 49.96 54.53 -10.27
N VAL A 21 48.88 54.54 -9.54
CA VAL A 21 48.68 55.37 -8.34
C VAL A 21 48.39 54.45 -7.17
N ALA A 22 49.29 54.30 -6.27
CA ALA A 22 49.09 53.63 -5.00
C ALA A 22 48.36 54.59 -4.05
N ALA A 23 47.14 54.24 -3.67
CA ALA A 23 46.42 54.82 -2.55
C ALA A 23 46.21 53.73 -1.50
N ALA A 24 46.95 53.83 -0.40
CA ALA A 24 46.70 53.04 0.81
C ALA A 24 45.40 53.49 1.46
N LEU A 25 44.39 52.63 1.44
CA LEU A 25 43.18 52.78 2.25
C LEU A 25 43.12 51.60 3.22
N THR A 26 43.28 51.91 4.49
CA THR A 26 42.96 51.07 5.63
C THR A 26 41.47 50.71 5.59
N GLY A 27 41.12 49.54 5.08
CA GLY A 27 39.79 48.97 5.08
C GLY A 27 39.59 48.10 6.30
N ALA A 28 38.65 48.48 7.17
CA ALA A 28 38.13 47.65 8.24
C ALA A 28 37.56 46.34 7.63
N GLY A 29 38.05 45.22 8.12
CA GLY A 29 37.56 43.90 7.75
C GLY A 29 36.08 43.76 8.12
N ARG A 30 35.22 43.65 7.11
CA ARG A 30 33.89 43.09 7.26
C ARG A 30 34.07 41.57 7.43
N ALA A 31 33.84 41.09 8.64
CA ALA A 31 33.63 39.67 8.84
C ALA A 31 32.41 39.28 8.01
N ASP A 32 32.60 38.50 6.94
CA ASP A 32 31.53 37.74 6.31
C ASP A 32 30.99 36.79 7.38
N THR A 33 29.85 37.17 7.98
CA THR A 33 29.02 36.22 8.73
C THR A 33 28.49 35.23 7.70
N ALA A 34 29.14 34.05 7.60
CA ALA A 34 28.58 32.90 6.92
C ALA A 34 27.16 32.70 7.50
N ALA A 35 26.16 32.74 6.64
CA ALA A 35 24.83 32.36 7.01
C ALA A 35 24.88 30.98 7.70
N PRO A 36 24.15 30.77 8.81
CA PRO A 36 24.14 29.48 9.47
C PRO A 36 23.76 28.44 8.43
N ALA A 37 24.59 27.41 8.28
CA ALA A 37 24.29 26.26 7.48
C ALA A 37 22.94 25.74 7.98
N GLY A 38 21.89 25.88 7.14
CA GLY A 38 20.56 25.40 7.49
C GLY A 38 20.73 23.95 7.94
N GLU A 39 20.16 23.60 9.10
CA GLU A 39 20.12 22.23 9.56
C GLU A 39 19.61 21.37 8.40
N ARG A 40 20.48 20.54 7.85
CA ARG A 40 20.02 19.52 6.91
C ARG A 40 18.97 18.72 7.64
N ALA A 41 17.74 18.73 7.16
CA ALA A 41 16.69 17.89 7.70
C ALA A 41 17.27 16.48 7.88
N ALA A 42 17.18 15.97 9.11
CA ALA A 42 17.67 14.64 9.42
C ALA A 42 17.01 13.64 8.44
N GLY A 43 17.81 12.79 7.82
CA GLY A 43 17.29 11.76 6.93
C GLY A 43 16.44 10.76 7.72
N PRO A 44 15.67 9.87 7.04
CA PRO A 44 14.79 8.93 7.70
C PRO A 44 15.55 8.05 8.68
N ALA A 45 15.01 7.90 9.89
CA ALA A 45 15.59 7.10 10.96
C ALA A 45 14.54 6.13 11.53
N LEU A 46 15.01 5.07 12.17
CA LEU A 46 14.16 4.03 12.75
C LEU A 46 14.71 3.62 14.11
N GLN A 47 13.90 3.79 15.15
CA GLN A 47 14.23 3.33 16.51
C GLN A 47 13.26 2.23 16.93
N ARG A 48 13.77 1.03 17.17
CA ARG A 48 12.97 -0.05 17.73
C ARG A 48 12.51 0.31 19.14
N LEU A 49 11.22 0.14 19.42
CA LEU A 49 10.62 0.37 20.73
C LEU A 49 10.31 -0.95 21.46
N LYS A 50 9.41 -1.74 20.93
CA LYS A 50 8.88 -2.91 21.61
C LYS A 50 8.47 -3.99 20.61
N ASP A 51 8.58 -5.24 21.01
CA ASP A 51 8.03 -6.42 20.32
C ASP A 51 7.14 -7.18 21.28
N THR A 52 5.85 -7.29 20.94
CA THR A 52 4.82 -7.90 21.80
C THR A 52 4.15 -9.06 21.09
N ARG A 53 3.88 -10.14 21.82
CA ARG A 53 3.17 -11.30 21.33
C ARG A 53 1.66 -11.12 21.50
N LEU A 54 0.90 -11.26 20.41
CA LEU A 54 -0.56 -11.30 20.40
C LEU A 54 -1.08 -12.68 20.78
N ASP A 55 -0.53 -13.70 20.12
CA ASP A 55 -0.88 -15.11 20.34
C ASP A 55 0.38 -15.97 20.24
N ALA A 56 0.45 -17.03 21.02
CA ALA A 56 1.54 -18.00 20.97
C ALA A 56 1.32 -19.09 19.92
N LYS A 57 0.07 -19.31 19.51
CA LYS A 57 -0.37 -20.43 18.68
C LYS A 57 -1.47 -19.98 17.70
N ALA A 58 -1.19 -18.97 16.88
CA ALA A 58 -2.12 -18.56 15.81
C ALA A 58 -2.18 -19.63 14.71
N LEU A 59 -3.30 -19.69 14.00
CA LEU A 59 -3.54 -20.62 12.90
C LEU A 59 -2.43 -20.49 11.84
N TYR A 60 -1.88 -21.61 11.43
CA TYR A 60 -0.80 -21.66 10.44
C TYR A 60 -1.12 -22.67 9.34
N PHE A 61 -1.23 -22.22 8.13
CA PHE A 61 -1.22 -22.98 6.89
C PHE A 61 -0.78 -22.05 5.77
N VAL A 62 -0.19 -22.60 4.73
CA VAL A 62 0.24 -21.83 3.55
C VAL A 62 -0.70 -22.13 2.40
N SER A 63 -1.30 -21.10 1.85
CA SER A 63 -1.99 -21.15 0.57
C SER A 63 -1.68 -19.89 -0.25
N TYR A 64 -1.59 -20.02 -1.57
CA TYR A 64 -1.21 -18.92 -2.47
C TYR A 64 0.07 -18.17 -2.03
N ASP A 65 1.07 -18.89 -1.55
CA ASP A 65 2.34 -18.36 -1.00
C ASP A 65 2.18 -17.46 0.25
N GLY A 66 1.00 -17.38 0.87
CA GLY A 66 0.69 -16.55 2.03
C GLY A 66 0.09 -17.29 3.22
N LEU A 67 -0.01 -16.59 4.35
CA LEU A 67 -0.75 -17.00 5.55
C LEU A 67 -1.99 -16.14 5.72
N VAL A 68 -3.07 -16.70 6.28
CA VAL A 68 -4.33 -15.97 6.49
C VAL A 68 -4.21 -14.81 7.49
N ASN A 69 -3.25 -14.87 8.42
CA ASN A 69 -3.09 -13.87 9.47
C ASN A 69 -2.13 -12.72 9.11
N ASN A 70 -1.46 -12.78 7.97
CA ASN A 70 -0.50 -11.75 7.57
C ASN A 70 -0.52 -11.38 6.08
N GLY A 71 -1.54 -11.79 5.33
CA GLY A 71 -1.70 -11.38 3.94
C GLY A 71 -1.85 -9.86 3.83
N SER A 72 -0.94 -9.18 3.13
CA SER A 72 -0.86 -7.71 3.12
C SER A 72 -1.89 -7.03 2.21
N PHE A 73 -2.65 -7.78 1.43
CA PHE A 73 -3.88 -7.28 0.80
C PHE A 73 -5.02 -7.05 1.83
N GLN A 74 -4.84 -7.47 3.06
CA GLN A 74 -5.62 -7.07 4.23
C GLN A 74 -5.20 -5.66 4.65
N GLN A 75 -5.90 -4.65 4.20
CA GLN A 75 -5.51 -3.25 4.39
C GLN A 75 -5.60 -2.78 5.85
N SER A 76 -6.48 -3.38 6.66
CA SER A 76 -6.76 -2.95 8.03
C SER A 76 -6.82 -4.15 9.00
N GLY A 77 -5.87 -5.07 8.93
CA GLY A 77 -5.73 -6.18 9.90
C GLY A 77 -5.17 -5.74 11.24
N ILE A 78 -4.53 -4.56 11.27
CA ILE A 78 -4.11 -3.83 12.47
C ILE A 78 -4.36 -2.34 12.23
N LEU A 79 -4.92 -1.63 13.19
CA LEU A 79 -5.21 -0.19 13.09
C LEU A 79 -5.22 0.50 14.46
N THR A 80 -4.98 1.80 14.47
CA THR A 80 -5.05 2.65 15.67
C THR A 80 -6.19 3.64 15.57
N TYR A 81 -6.97 3.76 16.66
CA TYR A 81 -8.03 4.75 16.79
C TYR A 81 -8.24 5.15 18.25
N ALA A 82 -8.41 6.47 18.52
CA ALA A 82 -8.71 7.05 19.84
C ALA A 82 -7.81 6.52 20.98
N GLY A 83 -6.49 6.41 20.73
CA GLY A 83 -5.52 5.97 21.74
C GLY A 83 -5.48 4.45 21.97
N TYR A 84 -6.22 3.67 21.20
CA TYR A 84 -6.17 2.22 21.18
C TYR A 84 -5.67 1.69 19.85
N GLN A 85 -4.88 0.61 19.90
CA GLN A 85 -4.53 -0.20 18.75
C GLN A 85 -5.36 -1.48 18.75
N TYR A 86 -5.88 -1.84 17.58
CA TYR A 86 -6.71 -3.03 17.34
C TYR A 86 -5.96 -3.97 16.40
N ALA A 87 -6.09 -5.28 16.60
CA ALA A 87 -5.54 -6.31 15.73
C ALA A 87 -6.50 -7.50 15.61
N GLY A 88 -6.58 -8.11 14.42
CA GLY A 88 -7.44 -9.27 14.15
C GLY A 88 -6.63 -10.44 13.61
N TRP A 89 -6.93 -11.68 14.07
CA TRP A 89 -6.32 -12.91 13.59
C TRP A 89 -7.21 -14.13 13.85
N TYR A 90 -6.85 -15.28 13.28
CA TYR A 90 -7.44 -16.58 13.61
C TYR A 90 -6.50 -17.39 14.51
N THR A 91 -7.05 -17.94 15.57
CA THR A 91 -6.37 -18.84 16.53
C THR A 91 -6.20 -20.25 15.96
N ALA A 92 -5.41 -21.09 16.62
CA ALA A 92 -5.14 -22.46 16.19
C ALA A 92 -6.41 -23.31 15.97
N ASP A 93 -7.48 -23.04 16.72
CA ASP A 93 -8.79 -23.69 16.58
C ASP A 93 -9.71 -22.98 15.56
N ARG A 94 -9.13 -22.08 14.74
CA ARG A 94 -9.77 -21.31 13.64
C ARG A 94 -10.71 -20.19 14.11
N SER A 95 -10.81 -19.91 15.40
CA SER A 95 -11.68 -18.87 15.94
C SER A 95 -11.16 -17.47 15.52
N ALA A 96 -12.07 -16.61 15.06
CA ALA A 96 -11.77 -15.22 14.77
C ALA A 96 -11.62 -14.44 16.10
N VAL A 97 -10.51 -13.72 16.24
CA VAL A 97 -10.20 -12.93 17.45
C VAL A 97 -9.91 -11.49 17.05
N ILE A 98 -10.46 -10.55 17.80
CA ILE A 98 -10.09 -9.14 17.77
C ILE A 98 -9.50 -8.77 19.13
N ALA A 99 -8.32 -8.17 19.12
CA ALA A 99 -7.71 -7.64 20.34
C ALA A 99 -7.55 -6.13 20.28
N ARG A 100 -7.49 -5.50 21.46
CA ARG A 100 -7.07 -4.11 21.58
C ARG A 100 -6.03 -3.94 22.68
N ARG A 101 -5.18 -2.92 22.54
CA ARG A 101 -4.32 -2.40 23.62
C ARG A 101 -4.44 -0.89 23.74
N HIS A 102 -4.37 -0.37 24.94
CA HIS A 102 -4.22 1.08 25.16
C HIS A 102 -2.77 1.48 24.84
N LEU A 103 -2.61 2.50 24.02
CA LEU A 103 -1.28 2.99 23.66
C LEU A 103 -0.72 3.94 24.74
N PRO A 104 0.60 4.07 24.88
CA PRO A 104 1.64 3.34 24.12
C PRO A 104 1.97 1.95 24.68
N ASN A 105 1.66 1.61 25.92
CA ASN A 105 2.24 0.46 26.62
C ASN A 105 1.24 -0.52 27.24
N GLY A 106 -0.06 -0.33 27.03
CA GLY A 106 -1.10 -1.21 27.58
C GLY A 106 -0.97 -2.66 27.14
N PRO A 107 -1.45 -3.61 27.94
CA PRO A 107 -1.50 -5.01 27.56
C PRO A 107 -2.58 -5.23 26.47
N TRP A 108 -2.35 -6.23 25.61
CA TRP A 108 -3.36 -6.72 24.69
C TRP A 108 -4.49 -7.41 25.44
N LYS A 109 -5.73 -7.09 25.11
CA LYS A 109 -6.94 -7.76 25.58
C LYS A 109 -7.72 -8.24 24.37
N SER A 110 -7.98 -9.54 24.26
CA SER A 110 -8.65 -10.16 23.14
C SER A 110 -10.10 -10.52 23.45
N VAL A 111 -10.94 -10.51 22.44
CA VAL A 111 -12.29 -11.08 22.42
C VAL A 111 -12.39 -12.05 21.26
N THR A 112 -13.05 -13.18 21.47
CA THR A 112 -13.34 -14.17 20.43
C THR A 112 -14.71 -13.85 19.84
N LEU A 113 -14.77 -13.67 18.54
CA LEU A 113 -16.02 -13.50 17.79
C LEU A 113 -16.68 -14.86 17.56
N PRO A 114 -18.02 -14.93 17.42
CA PRO A 114 -18.72 -16.18 17.15
C PRO A 114 -18.59 -16.60 15.68
N HIS A 115 -17.33 -16.74 15.21
CA HIS A 115 -16.99 -17.17 13.85
C HIS A 115 -15.72 -18.01 13.85
N LYS A 116 -15.71 -19.03 13.01
CA LYS A 116 -14.52 -19.82 12.69
C LYS A 116 -14.23 -19.76 11.20
N LEU A 117 -12.98 -19.62 10.84
CA LEU A 117 -12.52 -19.65 9.45
C LEU A 117 -13.08 -20.87 8.73
N SER A 118 -13.77 -20.66 7.62
CA SER A 118 -14.50 -21.71 6.90
C SER A 118 -13.59 -22.63 6.08
N THR A 119 -12.55 -22.09 5.50
CA THR A 119 -11.66 -22.78 4.54
C THR A 119 -10.21 -22.35 4.73
N ASP A 120 -9.26 -23.25 4.46
CA ASP A 120 -7.81 -22.96 4.44
C ASP A 120 -7.43 -22.18 3.17
N ASP A 121 -7.77 -20.90 3.18
CA ASP A 121 -7.46 -19.95 2.13
C ASP A 121 -6.86 -18.67 2.74
N SER A 122 -5.66 -18.31 2.32
CA SER A 122 -4.94 -17.15 2.84
C SER A 122 -5.60 -15.81 2.46
N HIS A 123 -6.57 -15.79 1.53
CA HIS A 123 -7.34 -14.59 1.21
C HIS A 123 -8.46 -14.30 2.23
N ASN A 124 -8.83 -15.28 3.04
CA ASN A 124 -9.93 -15.18 4.01
C ASN A 124 -9.55 -14.36 5.26
N VAL A 125 -8.83 -13.27 5.08
CA VAL A 125 -8.30 -12.40 6.12
C VAL A 125 -9.38 -11.72 6.95
N ILE A 126 -8.98 -11.16 8.11
CA ILE A 126 -9.81 -10.24 8.90
C ILE A 126 -9.42 -8.81 8.53
N SER A 127 -10.39 -8.00 8.14
CA SER A 127 -10.26 -6.58 7.85
C SER A 127 -11.15 -5.77 8.77
N MET A 128 -10.62 -4.67 9.32
CA MET A 128 -11.33 -3.83 10.29
C MET A 128 -11.43 -2.39 9.82
N GLY A 129 -12.48 -1.68 10.26
CA GLY A 129 -12.63 -0.25 10.07
C GLY A 129 -13.38 0.37 11.25
N VAL A 130 -13.03 1.60 11.59
CA VAL A 130 -13.78 2.35 12.61
C VAL A 130 -14.59 3.43 11.93
N SER A 131 -15.88 3.49 12.24
CA SER A 131 -16.74 4.63 11.86
C SER A 131 -16.51 5.78 12.83
N PRO A 132 -15.92 6.90 12.39
CA PRO A 132 -15.69 8.03 13.26
C PRO A 132 -16.98 8.77 13.66
N GLN A 133 -18.09 8.50 12.98
CA GLN A 133 -19.38 9.16 13.25
C GLN A 133 -20.07 8.59 14.50
N ASP A 134 -19.97 7.28 14.71
CA ASP A 134 -20.64 6.62 15.84
C ASP A 134 -19.68 5.77 16.72
N GLY A 135 -18.39 5.72 16.39
CA GLY A 135 -17.38 5.01 17.16
C GLY A 135 -17.54 3.49 17.14
N ARG A 136 -18.21 2.91 16.12
CA ARG A 136 -18.31 1.47 15.95
C ARG A 136 -17.05 0.91 15.29
N LEU A 137 -16.63 -0.24 15.75
CA LEU A 137 -15.65 -1.09 15.07
C LEU A 137 -16.40 -2.05 14.15
N HIS A 138 -16.10 -2.01 12.87
CA HIS A 138 -16.63 -2.89 11.83
C HIS A 138 -15.60 -3.95 11.50
N VAL A 139 -16.03 -5.19 11.32
CA VAL A 139 -15.15 -6.34 11.04
C VAL A 139 -15.75 -7.13 9.87
N ALA A 140 -15.00 -7.23 8.78
CA ALA A 140 -15.27 -8.12 7.65
C ALA A 140 -14.21 -9.22 7.63
N MET A 141 -14.60 -10.48 7.41
CA MET A 141 -13.71 -11.62 7.53
C MET A 141 -14.12 -12.77 6.62
N ASP A 142 -13.19 -13.70 6.36
CA ASP A 142 -13.43 -15.00 5.72
C ASP A 142 -14.13 -14.89 4.35
N THR A 143 -13.58 -14.00 3.48
CA THR A 143 -14.19 -13.69 2.19
C THR A 143 -13.24 -13.88 1.00
N HIS A 144 -13.49 -14.90 0.19
CA HIS A 144 -12.85 -15.10 -1.11
C HIS A 144 -13.87 -15.66 -2.13
N GLY A 145 -14.63 -14.75 -2.76
CA GLY A 145 -15.70 -15.11 -3.72
C GLY A 145 -16.98 -15.60 -3.06
N ASN A 146 -17.14 -15.47 -1.78
CA ASN A 146 -18.34 -15.83 -1.01
C ASN A 146 -18.99 -14.60 -0.36
N GLN A 147 -20.17 -14.76 0.18
CA GLN A 147 -20.81 -13.71 0.97
C GLN A 147 -19.95 -13.37 2.19
N VAL A 148 -19.84 -12.09 2.51
CA VAL A 148 -19.09 -11.59 3.65
C VAL A 148 -19.53 -12.23 4.96
N TYR A 149 -18.57 -12.50 5.86
CA TYR A 149 -18.86 -12.64 7.28
C TYR A 149 -18.57 -11.31 7.94
N TYR A 150 -19.59 -10.67 8.46
CA TYR A 150 -19.52 -9.32 8.96
C TYR A 150 -20.14 -9.18 10.34
N THR A 151 -19.50 -8.41 11.20
CA THR A 151 -20.07 -7.94 12.46
C THR A 151 -19.62 -6.53 12.74
N ARG A 152 -20.32 -5.83 13.61
CA ARG A 152 -19.93 -4.53 14.14
C ARG A 152 -20.17 -4.44 15.63
N SER A 153 -19.42 -3.59 16.29
CA SER A 153 -19.60 -3.32 17.71
C SER A 153 -20.82 -2.44 17.99
N GLU A 154 -21.21 -2.33 19.25
CA GLU A 154 -22.11 -1.27 19.71
C GLU A 154 -21.53 0.14 19.44
N PRO A 155 -22.35 1.19 19.40
CA PRO A 155 -21.87 2.56 19.24
C PRO A 155 -20.89 2.94 20.34
N GLY A 156 -19.86 3.72 20.00
CA GLY A 156 -18.89 4.27 20.94
C GLY A 156 -17.85 3.29 21.46
N LEU A 157 -17.87 2.01 21.08
CA LEU A 157 -16.90 1.04 21.61
C LEU A 157 -15.45 1.39 21.25
N ALA A 158 -15.21 1.89 20.03
CA ALA A 158 -13.88 2.28 19.59
C ALA A 158 -13.48 3.69 20.04
N SER A 159 -14.44 4.58 20.30
CA SER A 159 -14.18 5.95 20.76
C SER A 159 -14.19 6.10 22.28
N ASP A 160 -14.73 5.13 23.02
CA ASP A 160 -14.72 5.12 24.49
C ASP A 160 -13.55 4.26 25.01
N PRO A 161 -12.54 4.88 25.63
CA PRO A 161 -11.37 4.17 26.14
C PRO A 161 -11.64 3.33 27.39
N SER A 162 -12.87 3.27 27.91
CA SER A 162 -13.20 2.51 29.14
C SER A 162 -12.76 1.04 29.03
N PRO A 163 -11.87 0.57 29.93
CA PRO A 163 -11.38 -0.83 29.89
C PRO A 163 -12.47 -1.86 30.13
N GLY A 164 -13.54 -1.50 30.85
CA GLY A 164 -14.65 -2.39 31.20
C GLY A 164 -15.59 -2.72 30.06
N ARG A 165 -15.49 -2.00 28.92
CA ARG A 165 -16.38 -2.21 27.76
C ARG A 165 -15.81 -3.18 26.71
N TRP A 166 -14.63 -3.76 26.88
CA TRP A 166 -14.04 -4.68 25.91
C TRP A 166 -14.44 -6.12 26.20
N ASP A 167 -15.55 -6.54 25.61
CA ASP A 167 -16.17 -7.83 25.77
C ASP A 167 -16.87 -8.29 24.48
N ALA A 168 -16.95 -9.60 24.23
CA ALA A 168 -17.56 -10.15 23.02
C ALA A 168 -19.04 -9.80 22.89
N SER A 169 -19.77 -9.62 23.99
CA SER A 169 -21.19 -9.24 23.97
C SER A 169 -21.44 -7.82 23.41
N ARG A 170 -20.38 -7.03 23.24
CA ARG A 170 -20.44 -5.70 22.63
C ARG A 170 -20.42 -5.74 21.09
N PHE A 171 -20.29 -6.92 20.52
CA PHE A 171 -20.39 -7.14 19.07
C PHE A 171 -21.73 -7.78 18.73
N GLY A 172 -22.34 -7.35 17.63
CA GLY A 172 -23.53 -7.95 17.09
C GLY A 172 -23.27 -9.37 16.55
N PRO A 173 -24.34 -10.06 16.12
CA PRO A 173 -24.18 -11.37 15.49
C PRO A 173 -23.34 -11.25 14.20
N VAL A 174 -22.62 -12.33 13.86
CA VAL A 174 -21.95 -12.41 12.55
C VAL A 174 -23.01 -12.65 11.48
N GLN A 175 -23.04 -11.76 10.49
CA GLN A 175 -24.02 -11.73 9.40
C GLN A 175 -23.33 -12.08 8.07
N ARG A 176 -24.12 -12.47 7.07
CA ARG A 176 -23.69 -12.72 5.69
C ARG A 176 -23.96 -11.51 4.77
N THR A 177 -24.35 -10.39 5.35
CA THR A 177 -24.66 -9.12 4.70
C THR A 177 -24.04 -7.97 5.50
N LEU A 178 -23.96 -6.77 4.93
CA LEU A 178 -23.66 -5.55 5.69
C LEU A 178 -24.97 -5.00 6.26
N ASP A 179 -25.32 -5.42 7.47
CA ASP A 179 -26.57 -4.99 8.15
C ASP A 179 -27.82 -5.10 7.24
N GLY A 180 -27.98 -6.23 6.56
CA GLY A 180 -29.06 -6.45 5.61
C GLY A 180 -28.76 -6.12 4.14
N THR A 181 -27.70 -5.33 3.87
CA THR A 181 -27.27 -5.04 2.49
C THR A 181 -26.46 -6.21 1.93
N ASP A 182 -26.99 -6.89 0.93
CA ASP A 182 -26.33 -8.00 0.25
C ASP A 182 -25.31 -7.49 -0.77
N LEU A 183 -24.06 -7.91 -0.61
CA LEU A 183 -22.95 -7.61 -1.52
C LEU A 183 -22.73 -8.70 -2.58
N GLY A 184 -23.38 -9.87 -2.43
CA GLY A 184 -23.07 -11.07 -3.19
C GLY A 184 -21.74 -11.70 -2.74
N GLY A 185 -21.08 -12.43 -3.65
CA GLY A 185 -19.76 -13.00 -3.40
C GLY A 185 -18.67 -11.92 -3.55
N ILE A 186 -17.95 -11.65 -2.46
CA ILE A 186 -16.91 -10.61 -2.43
C ILE A 186 -15.53 -11.17 -2.07
N THR A 187 -14.50 -10.39 -2.40
CA THR A 187 -13.10 -10.63 -2.01
C THR A 187 -12.44 -9.31 -1.68
N TYR A 188 -11.41 -9.31 -0.82
CA TYR A 188 -10.59 -8.15 -0.46
C TYR A 188 -11.37 -6.98 0.14
N PRO A 189 -12.14 -7.19 1.22
CA PRO A 189 -12.80 -6.09 1.91
C PRO A 189 -11.78 -5.13 2.52
N GLN A 190 -11.86 -3.86 2.13
CA GLN A 190 -10.97 -2.80 2.58
C GLN A 190 -11.80 -1.61 3.06
N PHE A 191 -11.59 -1.21 4.31
CA PHE A 191 -12.25 -0.03 4.86
C PHE A 191 -11.45 1.24 4.58
N ALA A 192 -12.16 2.31 4.25
CA ALA A 192 -11.61 3.65 4.08
C ALA A 192 -12.53 4.66 4.76
N VAL A 193 -11.94 5.73 5.33
CA VAL A 193 -12.70 6.82 5.94
C VAL A 193 -12.65 8.03 5.04
N THR A 194 -13.82 8.55 4.67
CA THR A 194 -13.93 9.75 3.81
C THR A 194 -13.56 11.03 4.58
N PRO A 195 -13.24 12.14 3.88
CA PRO A 195 -13.00 13.43 4.52
C PRO A 195 -14.15 13.91 5.43
N GLU A 196 -15.39 13.55 5.07
CA GLU A 196 -16.58 13.85 5.88
C GLU A 196 -16.82 12.84 7.00
N ARG A 197 -15.81 11.99 7.27
CA ARG A 197 -15.81 11.00 8.34
C ARG A 197 -16.84 9.87 8.17
N ARG A 198 -17.28 9.57 6.95
CA ARG A 198 -18.05 8.37 6.64
C ARG A 198 -17.13 7.17 6.46
N LEU A 199 -17.58 5.99 6.82
CA LEU A 199 -16.85 4.76 6.55
C LEU A 199 -17.29 4.20 5.19
N GLN A 200 -16.34 3.83 4.34
CA GLN A 200 -16.58 3.10 3.10
C GLN A 200 -15.98 1.71 3.20
N LEU A 201 -16.58 0.75 2.51
CA LEU A 201 -16.03 -0.57 2.24
C LEU A 201 -15.81 -0.69 0.73
N VAL A 202 -14.57 -0.92 0.33
CA VAL A 202 -14.19 -1.24 -1.05
C VAL A 202 -13.93 -2.74 -1.13
N TYR A 203 -14.42 -3.38 -2.18
CA TYR A 203 -14.31 -4.83 -2.34
C TYR A 203 -14.38 -5.21 -3.82
N ARG A 204 -13.91 -6.41 -4.14
CA ARG A 204 -14.03 -7.00 -5.47
C ARG A 204 -15.21 -7.98 -5.51
N THR A 205 -15.94 -8.00 -6.63
CA THR A 205 -16.86 -9.07 -7.01
C THR A 205 -16.35 -9.82 -8.25
N GLY A 206 -16.84 -11.03 -8.52
CA GLY A 206 -16.37 -11.88 -9.61
C GLY A 206 -15.04 -12.58 -9.34
N GLY A 207 -14.40 -13.10 -10.39
CA GLY A 207 -13.21 -13.93 -10.32
C GLY A 207 -11.89 -13.20 -10.54
N SER A 208 -10.76 -13.92 -10.47
CA SER A 208 -9.43 -13.33 -10.56
C SER A 208 -9.11 -12.69 -11.92
N GLY A 209 -9.61 -13.23 -13.02
CA GLY A 209 -9.46 -12.65 -14.37
C GLY A 209 -10.76 -12.10 -14.95
N ASN A 210 -11.84 -12.05 -14.17
CA ASN A 210 -13.13 -11.50 -14.59
C ASN A 210 -13.89 -11.01 -13.36
N GLY A 211 -13.63 -9.78 -12.98
CA GLY A 211 -14.18 -9.18 -11.77
C GLY A 211 -14.22 -7.66 -11.83
N THR A 212 -14.95 -7.08 -10.88
CA THR A 212 -15.15 -5.62 -10.77
C THR A 212 -14.92 -5.17 -9.33
N ASN A 213 -14.48 -3.93 -9.14
CA ASN A 213 -14.42 -3.33 -7.82
C ASN A 213 -15.68 -2.49 -7.56
N GLU A 214 -16.15 -2.56 -6.33
CA GLU A 214 -17.37 -1.92 -5.85
C GLU A 214 -17.11 -1.13 -4.56
N ILE A 215 -17.99 -0.19 -4.26
CA ILE A 215 -17.97 0.59 -3.03
C ILE A 215 -19.35 0.49 -2.35
N ALA A 216 -19.33 0.31 -1.03
CA ALA A 216 -20.44 0.57 -0.14
C ALA A 216 -20.08 1.67 0.86
N GLU A 217 -21.04 2.47 1.28
CA GLU A 217 -20.85 3.59 2.22
C GLU A 217 -21.77 3.41 3.43
N TYR A 218 -21.21 3.62 4.63
CA TYR A 218 -21.90 3.56 5.90
C TYR A 218 -22.41 4.94 6.33
N ASP A 219 -23.65 5.01 6.70
CA ASP A 219 -24.25 6.17 7.35
C ASP A 219 -24.61 5.80 8.79
N ALA A 220 -24.02 6.50 9.76
CA ALA A 220 -24.26 6.26 11.18
C ALA A 220 -25.66 6.74 11.67
N ALA A 221 -26.36 7.55 10.89
CA ALA A 221 -27.70 8.03 11.25
C ALA A 221 -28.70 6.87 11.42
N GLY A 222 -29.65 7.03 12.31
CA GLY A 222 -30.73 6.04 12.52
C GLY A 222 -30.28 4.69 13.06
N GLY A 223 -29.10 4.60 13.70
CA GLY A 223 -28.53 3.35 14.20
C GLY A 223 -27.55 2.69 13.27
N GLY A 224 -27.29 3.31 12.13
CA GLY A 224 -26.30 2.93 11.15
C GLY A 224 -26.80 1.94 10.08
N SER A 225 -26.55 2.28 8.82
CA SER A 225 -26.88 1.45 7.68
C SER A 225 -25.85 1.55 6.57
N TRP A 226 -25.76 0.53 5.73
CA TRP A 226 -24.91 0.52 4.56
C TRP A 226 -25.71 0.77 3.29
N THR A 227 -25.15 1.57 2.39
CA THR A 227 -25.67 1.78 1.04
C THR A 227 -24.64 1.29 0.03
N LYS A 228 -25.03 0.37 -0.85
CA LYS A 228 -24.20 -0.07 -1.98
C LYS A 228 -24.20 1.03 -3.03
N LEU A 229 -23.03 1.66 -3.28
CA LEU A 229 -22.86 2.65 -4.34
C LEU A 229 -22.74 1.97 -5.70
N GLY A 230 -22.16 0.78 -5.75
CA GLY A 230 -22.06 -0.05 -6.94
C GLY A 230 -20.66 -0.18 -7.50
N LYS A 231 -20.58 -0.65 -8.73
CA LYS A 231 -19.34 -0.93 -9.47
C LYS A 231 -18.70 0.35 -9.96
N TRP A 232 -17.38 0.47 -9.79
CA TRP A 232 -16.60 1.58 -10.35
C TRP A 232 -15.57 1.12 -11.37
N SER A 233 -15.14 -0.17 -11.38
CA SER A 233 -14.29 -0.73 -12.42
C SER A 233 -15.02 -1.81 -13.21
N GLY A 234 -14.77 -1.85 -14.52
CA GLY A 234 -15.32 -2.83 -15.45
C GLY A 234 -14.36 -3.98 -15.73
N ALA A 235 -14.90 -5.11 -16.18
CA ALA A 235 -14.11 -6.26 -16.62
C ALA A 235 -13.96 -6.31 -18.16
N ALA A 236 -14.64 -5.47 -18.89
CA ALA A 236 -14.66 -5.47 -20.35
C ALA A 236 -13.42 -4.79 -20.97
N GLY A 237 -13.25 -4.94 -22.27
CA GLY A 237 -12.16 -4.40 -23.07
C GLY A 237 -11.39 -5.49 -23.83
N THR A 238 -10.40 -5.12 -24.62
CA THR A 238 -9.60 -6.08 -25.41
C THR A 238 -8.12 -5.88 -25.14
N TYR A 239 -7.45 -6.93 -24.66
CA TYR A 239 -6.00 -6.96 -24.51
C TYR A 239 -5.40 -8.03 -25.43
N SER A 240 -4.35 -7.67 -26.16
CA SER A 240 -3.64 -8.59 -27.05
C SER A 240 -2.15 -8.59 -26.74
N GLY A 241 -1.59 -9.78 -26.60
CA GLY A 241 -0.15 -10.01 -26.35
C GLY A 241 0.17 -11.48 -26.40
N ASN A 242 1.43 -11.86 -26.48
CA ASN A 242 1.89 -13.26 -26.52
C ASN A 242 1.16 -14.12 -27.58
N GLY A 243 0.68 -13.53 -28.69
CA GLY A 243 -0.13 -14.21 -29.69
C GLY A 243 -1.54 -14.60 -29.23
N GLN A 244 -2.03 -14.03 -28.16
CA GLN A 244 -3.33 -14.31 -27.55
C GLN A 244 -4.15 -13.01 -27.41
N THR A 245 -5.46 -13.16 -27.24
CA THR A 245 -6.39 -12.04 -26.99
C THR A 245 -7.29 -12.41 -25.82
N SER A 246 -7.43 -11.50 -24.87
CA SER A 246 -8.36 -11.56 -23.74
C SER A 246 -9.41 -10.47 -23.87
N THR A 247 -10.66 -10.79 -23.52
CA THR A 247 -11.79 -9.87 -23.54
C THR A 247 -12.37 -9.62 -22.15
N ALA A 248 -11.79 -10.24 -21.12
CA ALA A 248 -12.20 -10.05 -19.74
C ALA A 248 -10.97 -9.96 -18.81
N ARG A 249 -11.10 -9.19 -17.75
CA ARG A 249 -10.04 -8.93 -16.76
C ARG A 249 -10.58 -8.59 -15.40
N ASN A 250 -9.67 -8.47 -14.46
CA ASN A 250 -9.94 -7.86 -13.17
C ASN A 250 -8.91 -6.75 -12.88
N MET A 251 -9.39 -5.62 -12.40
CA MET A 251 -8.55 -4.57 -11.86
C MET A 251 -8.15 -4.94 -10.41
N TYR A 252 -6.86 -5.17 -10.16
CA TYR A 252 -6.32 -5.40 -8.83
C TYR A 252 -5.77 -4.10 -8.25
N VAL A 253 -6.42 -3.59 -7.22
CA VAL A 253 -6.11 -2.29 -6.61
C VAL A 253 -4.90 -2.42 -5.68
N HIS A 254 -3.85 -1.62 -5.90
CA HIS A 254 -2.70 -1.51 -5.00
C HIS A 254 -3.04 -0.76 -3.72
N GLY A 255 -3.98 0.15 -3.79
CA GLY A 255 -4.54 0.89 -2.67
C GLY A 255 -5.65 1.81 -3.14
N ILE A 256 -6.52 2.15 -2.21
CA ILE A 256 -7.53 3.18 -2.36
C ILE A 256 -7.43 4.09 -1.12
N THR A 257 -6.98 5.33 -1.31
CA THR A 257 -6.50 6.18 -0.21
C THR A 257 -6.94 7.62 -0.41
N TYR A 258 -7.53 8.21 0.61
CA TYR A 258 -7.82 9.65 0.62
C TYR A 258 -6.54 10.46 0.88
N GLY A 259 -6.29 11.45 0.04
CA GLY A 259 -5.26 12.46 0.25
C GLY A 259 -5.70 13.56 1.22
N PRO A 260 -4.77 14.41 1.66
CA PRO A 260 -5.06 15.51 2.58
C PRO A 260 -5.98 16.59 1.97
N ASP A 261 -6.07 16.65 0.64
CA ASP A 261 -6.99 17.50 -0.13
C ASP A 261 -8.40 16.90 -0.27
N GLY A 262 -8.63 15.71 0.28
CA GLY A 262 -9.91 15.00 0.19
C GLY A 262 -10.09 14.18 -1.10
N ARG A 263 -9.12 14.20 -2.00
CA ARG A 263 -9.12 13.36 -3.21
C ARG A 263 -8.93 11.89 -2.86
N LEU A 264 -9.72 11.03 -3.46
CA LEU A 264 -9.57 9.58 -3.40
C LEU A 264 -8.67 9.12 -4.56
N HIS A 265 -7.54 8.52 -4.24
CA HIS A 265 -6.58 7.97 -5.20
C HIS A 265 -6.73 6.46 -5.29
N ALA A 266 -6.61 5.89 -6.49
CA ALA A 266 -6.57 4.44 -6.71
C ALA A 266 -5.52 4.09 -7.77
N ALA A 267 -4.48 3.37 -7.37
CA ALA A 267 -3.53 2.73 -8.27
C ALA A 267 -3.85 1.23 -8.37
N PHE A 268 -3.59 0.66 -9.54
CA PHE A 268 -3.98 -0.72 -9.82
C PHE A 268 -3.10 -1.38 -10.87
N THR A 269 -3.25 -2.70 -11.02
CA THR A 269 -2.78 -3.48 -12.17
C THR A 269 -3.92 -4.30 -12.76
N TRP A 270 -3.86 -4.57 -14.05
CA TRP A 270 -4.80 -5.44 -14.73
C TRP A 270 -4.36 -6.92 -14.65
N ARG A 271 -5.31 -7.83 -14.54
CA ARG A 271 -5.10 -9.28 -14.74
C ARG A 271 -6.07 -9.80 -15.76
N GLU A 272 -5.55 -10.39 -16.81
CA GLU A 272 -6.33 -10.92 -17.91
C GLU A 272 -6.91 -12.31 -17.61
N GLN A 273 -8.11 -12.58 -18.10
CA GLN A 273 -8.71 -13.91 -18.05
C GLN A 273 -8.17 -14.79 -19.19
N ASN A 274 -7.86 -16.06 -18.89
CA ASN A 274 -7.46 -17.05 -19.86
C ASN A 274 -6.29 -16.62 -20.77
N PHE A 275 -5.36 -15.88 -20.20
CA PHE A 275 -4.20 -15.33 -20.89
C PHE A 275 -2.91 -15.98 -20.38
N GLY A 276 -2.18 -16.63 -21.28
CA GLY A 276 -0.93 -17.33 -20.95
C GLY A 276 0.26 -16.39 -20.88
N VAL A 277 1.05 -16.58 -19.83
CA VAL A 277 2.36 -15.93 -19.67
C VAL A 277 3.40 -16.78 -20.39
N LEU A 278 4.32 -16.15 -21.12
CA LEU A 278 5.40 -16.85 -21.79
C LEU A 278 6.25 -17.62 -20.79
N CYS A 279 6.67 -18.83 -21.16
CA CYS A 279 7.58 -19.68 -20.40
C CYS A 279 7.07 -20.15 -19.02
N HIS A 280 5.87 -19.78 -18.63
CA HIS A 280 5.25 -20.22 -17.39
C HIS A 280 3.72 -20.33 -17.55
N PRO A 281 3.21 -21.38 -18.20
CA PRO A 281 1.77 -21.61 -18.28
C PRO A 281 1.15 -21.62 -16.87
N GLY A 282 0.07 -20.87 -16.67
CA GLY A 282 -0.55 -20.69 -15.36
C GLY A 282 0.09 -19.59 -14.48
N GLY A 283 1.10 -18.88 -14.97
CA GLY A 283 1.61 -17.66 -14.35
C GLY A 283 0.55 -16.56 -14.31
N LEU A 284 0.75 -15.61 -13.40
CA LEU A 284 -0.16 -14.47 -13.25
C LEU A 284 -0.03 -13.53 -14.43
N SER A 285 -1.11 -13.36 -15.20
CA SER A 285 -1.20 -12.45 -16.36
C SER A 285 -1.39 -10.98 -15.96
N ASN A 286 -0.68 -10.55 -14.92
CA ASN A 286 -0.72 -9.15 -14.48
C ASN A 286 0.11 -8.28 -15.43
N HIS A 287 -0.42 -7.12 -15.81
CA HIS A 287 0.28 -6.17 -16.67
C HIS A 287 -0.06 -4.75 -16.30
N ASP A 288 0.76 -3.82 -16.67
CA ASP A 288 0.62 -2.39 -16.48
C ASP A 288 0.33 -1.94 -15.04
N THR A 289 0.80 -0.78 -14.68
CA THR A 289 0.31 -0.05 -13.50
C THR A 289 -0.54 1.11 -13.99
N GLY A 290 -1.78 1.14 -13.54
CA GLY A 290 -2.74 2.17 -13.83
C GLY A 290 -3.02 3.07 -12.63
N TYR A 291 -3.60 4.25 -12.91
CA TYR A 291 -4.00 5.19 -11.87
C TYR A 291 -5.26 5.95 -12.28
N VAL A 292 -6.16 6.11 -11.32
CA VAL A 292 -7.33 7.00 -11.40
C VAL A 292 -7.53 7.71 -10.06
N TYR A 293 -8.32 8.77 -10.07
CA TYR A 293 -8.71 9.47 -8.86
C TYR A 293 -10.17 9.95 -8.91
N SER A 294 -10.71 10.29 -7.75
CA SER A 294 -12.06 10.83 -7.58
C SER A 294 -12.05 12.01 -6.62
N ASP A 295 -12.69 13.12 -6.99
CA ASP A 295 -12.86 14.30 -6.15
C ASP A 295 -14.21 14.32 -5.42
N ASP A 296 -15.05 13.29 -5.62
CA ASP A 296 -16.41 13.16 -5.09
C ASP A 296 -16.65 11.82 -4.36
N ARG A 297 -15.62 11.34 -3.65
CA ARG A 297 -15.67 10.14 -2.80
C ARG A 297 -15.97 8.86 -3.57
N GLY A 298 -15.36 8.71 -4.73
CA GLY A 298 -15.49 7.50 -5.55
C GLY A 298 -16.77 7.42 -6.36
N ARG A 299 -17.44 8.55 -6.64
CA ARG A 299 -18.63 8.55 -7.49
C ARG A 299 -18.28 8.77 -8.97
N THR A 300 -17.38 9.71 -9.24
CA THR A 300 -16.84 9.96 -10.58
C THR A 300 -15.33 9.72 -10.57
N TRP A 301 -14.84 9.00 -11.57
CA TRP A 301 -13.43 8.66 -11.69
C TRP A 301 -12.79 9.38 -12.84
N ARG A 302 -11.56 9.84 -12.61
CA ARG A 302 -10.76 10.60 -13.58
C ARG A 302 -9.40 9.95 -13.78
N ASN A 303 -8.90 10.01 -15.02
CA ASN A 303 -7.52 9.64 -15.33
C ASN A 303 -6.53 10.72 -14.86
N ASP A 304 -5.25 10.48 -15.07
CA ASP A 304 -4.16 11.38 -14.69
C ASP A 304 -4.24 12.78 -15.33
N ALA A 305 -4.85 12.90 -16.51
CA ALA A 305 -5.08 14.15 -17.21
C ALA A 305 -6.37 14.90 -16.77
N GLY A 306 -7.12 14.34 -15.82
CA GLY A 306 -8.37 14.94 -15.32
C GLY A 306 -9.62 14.63 -16.14
N GLN A 307 -9.51 13.80 -17.18
CA GLN A 307 -10.65 13.37 -17.98
C GLN A 307 -11.51 12.36 -17.19
N VAL A 308 -12.82 12.47 -17.27
CA VAL A 308 -13.74 11.48 -16.70
C VAL A 308 -13.61 10.17 -17.49
N VAL A 309 -13.39 9.08 -16.77
CA VAL A 309 -13.21 7.71 -17.28
C VAL A 309 -14.16 6.71 -16.63
N GLY A 310 -15.08 7.15 -15.78
CA GLY A 310 -16.09 6.27 -15.21
C GLY A 310 -16.93 6.93 -14.13
N ALA A 311 -18.08 6.31 -13.85
CA ALA A 311 -18.99 6.72 -12.80
C ALA A 311 -19.51 5.47 -12.03
N THR A 312 -19.35 5.49 -10.72
CA THR A 312 -19.75 4.39 -9.83
C THR A 312 -21.25 4.15 -9.88
N GLY A 313 -21.65 2.88 -9.96
CA GLY A 313 -23.07 2.48 -9.99
C GLY A 313 -23.76 2.65 -11.35
N THR A 314 -23.02 3.04 -12.38
CA THR A 314 -23.55 3.18 -13.74
C THR A 314 -22.97 2.12 -14.69
N ALA A 315 -23.37 2.14 -15.96
CA ALA A 315 -22.75 1.31 -16.99
C ALA A 315 -21.38 1.84 -17.43
N ASP A 316 -21.08 3.11 -17.18
CA ASP A 316 -19.81 3.77 -17.49
C ASP A 316 -18.81 3.55 -16.34
N GLN A 317 -18.11 2.43 -16.38
CA GLN A 317 -17.13 2.01 -15.37
C GLN A 317 -15.72 2.17 -15.93
N VAL A 318 -14.73 2.46 -15.08
CA VAL A 318 -13.32 2.49 -15.49
C VAL A 318 -12.96 1.15 -16.15
N ALA A 319 -12.61 1.18 -17.42
CA ALA A 319 -12.33 0.01 -18.25
C ALA A 319 -10.95 0.09 -18.90
N LEU A 320 -10.44 -1.04 -19.41
CA LEU A 320 -9.10 -1.12 -20.00
C LEU A 320 -8.88 -0.12 -21.15
N ASP A 321 -9.93 0.07 -21.96
CA ASP A 321 -9.85 0.87 -23.19
C ASP A 321 -9.98 2.38 -22.94
N ASP A 322 -10.16 2.82 -21.68
CA ASP A 322 -10.22 4.25 -21.33
C ASP A 322 -8.85 4.92 -21.51
N PRO A 323 -8.84 6.19 -21.95
CA PRO A 323 -7.60 6.89 -22.22
C PRO A 323 -6.82 7.22 -20.93
N GLY A 324 -5.50 7.21 -21.01
CA GLY A 324 -4.61 7.77 -20.00
C GLY A 324 -4.64 7.08 -18.64
N LEU A 325 -5.05 5.81 -18.56
CA LEU A 325 -5.04 5.04 -17.32
C LEU A 325 -3.64 4.56 -16.95
N VAL A 326 -2.86 4.09 -17.94
CA VAL A 326 -1.56 3.46 -17.71
C VAL A 326 -0.51 4.51 -17.40
N VAL A 327 0.11 4.40 -16.23
CA VAL A 327 1.18 5.29 -15.74
C VAL A 327 2.56 4.62 -15.77
N ASP A 328 2.61 3.30 -15.78
CA ASP A 328 3.82 2.49 -15.97
C ASP A 328 3.48 1.25 -16.80
N PRO A 329 3.78 1.25 -18.12
CA PRO A 329 3.50 0.12 -18.98
C PRO A 329 4.43 -1.06 -18.69
N LEU A 330 3.88 -2.26 -18.59
CA LEU A 330 4.60 -3.50 -18.38
C LEU A 330 3.80 -4.67 -18.96
N ASP A 331 4.42 -5.49 -19.80
CA ASP A 331 3.79 -6.70 -20.33
C ASP A 331 3.62 -7.81 -19.25
N PRO A 332 2.76 -8.82 -19.48
CA PRO A 332 2.42 -9.80 -18.45
C PRO A 332 3.53 -10.83 -18.14
N ASN A 333 4.68 -10.76 -18.82
CA ASN A 333 5.73 -11.78 -18.69
C ASN A 333 6.73 -11.51 -17.55
N HIS A 334 6.49 -10.47 -16.75
CA HIS A 334 7.39 -9.99 -15.71
C HIS A 334 7.00 -10.43 -14.30
N ALA A 335 5.99 -11.27 -14.14
CA ALA A 335 5.49 -11.69 -12.84
C ALA A 335 5.13 -10.49 -11.92
N LEU A 336 4.51 -9.44 -12.47
CA LEU A 336 4.07 -8.27 -11.73
C LEU A 336 3.16 -8.69 -10.57
N MET A 337 3.52 -8.25 -9.35
CA MET A 337 2.70 -8.50 -8.17
C MET A 337 1.46 -7.60 -8.19
N ASN A 338 0.34 -8.13 -7.77
CA ASN A 338 -0.89 -7.38 -7.59
C ASN A 338 -1.09 -6.92 -6.15
N GLN A 339 -1.93 -5.90 -5.95
CA GLN A 339 -2.41 -5.45 -4.64
C GLN A 339 -1.28 -5.17 -3.65
N GLU A 340 -0.21 -4.52 -4.10
CA GLU A 340 0.88 -4.20 -3.21
C GLU A 340 0.52 -3.02 -2.30
N SER A 341 0.90 -1.80 -2.65
CA SER A 341 0.66 -0.68 -1.75
C SER A 341 0.58 0.65 -2.48
N GLN A 342 -0.25 1.53 -1.93
CA GLN A 342 -0.33 2.93 -2.29
C GLN A 342 -0.44 3.76 -1.01
N ALA A 343 0.18 4.93 -0.99
CA ALA A 343 -0.01 5.97 0.01
C ALA A 343 -0.03 7.35 -0.67
N VAL A 344 -0.42 8.38 0.07
CA VAL A 344 -0.45 9.76 -0.42
C VAL A 344 0.37 10.62 0.55
N ASP A 345 1.27 11.44 0.03
CA ASP A 345 2.09 12.34 0.85
C ASP A 345 1.30 13.60 1.31
N ALA A 346 1.90 14.42 2.16
CA ALA A 346 1.27 15.64 2.67
C ALA A 346 0.97 16.70 1.58
N ALA A 347 1.56 16.55 0.40
CA ALA A 347 1.29 17.41 -0.76
C ALA A 347 0.20 16.85 -1.69
N GLY A 348 -0.44 15.72 -1.34
CA GLY A 348 -1.47 15.09 -2.15
C GLY A 348 -0.93 14.28 -3.32
N ARG A 349 0.35 13.91 -3.32
CA ARG A 349 0.94 13.10 -4.40
C ARG A 349 0.78 11.62 -4.10
N PRO A 350 0.30 10.83 -5.08
CA PRO A 350 0.24 9.37 -4.94
C PRO A 350 1.65 8.76 -5.04
N HIS A 351 1.91 7.78 -4.19
CA HIS A 351 3.09 6.94 -4.19
C HIS A 351 2.65 5.49 -4.24
N VAL A 352 3.19 4.73 -5.20
CA VAL A 352 2.79 3.35 -5.46
C VAL A 352 4.01 2.45 -5.35
N ILE A 353 3.86 1.33 -4.69
CA ILE A 353 4.87 0.26 -4.65
C ILE A 353 4.39 -0.88 -5.52
N ILE A 354 5.26 -1.34 -6.40
CA ILE A 354 5.07 -2.52 -7.25
C ILE A 354 6.33 -3.37 -7.24
N SER A 355 6.16 -4.68 -7.44
CA SER A 355 7.28 -5.62 -7.55
C SER A 355 7.12 -6.50 -8.77
N TYR A 356 8.21 -6.71 -9.50
CA TYR A 356 8.26 -7.57 -10.68
C TYR A 356 9.70 -7.99 -11.02
N VAL A 357 9.87 -8.92 -11.94
CA VAL A 357 11.19 -9.33 -12.48
C VAL A 357 11.56 -8.40 -13.63
N PRO A 358 12.58 -7.51 -13.45
CA PRO A 358 12.99 -6.59 -14.50
C PRO A 358 13.49 -7.29 -15.75
N GLY A 359 13.32 -6.67 -16.93
CA GLY A 359 13.70 -7.23 -18.22
C GLY A 359 15.21 -7.50 -18.42
N ARG A 360 16.08 -6.99 -17.51
CA ARG A 360 17.50 -7.36 -17.50
C ARG A 360 17.77 -8.77 -16.99
N PHE A 361 16.77 -9.45 -16.41
CA PHE A 361 16.84 -10.85 -16.00
C PHE A 361 16.09 -11.73 -17.00
N THR A 362 16.56 -12.95 -17.21
CA THR A 362 15.91 -13.90 -18.10
C THR A 362 14.53 -14.28 -17.56
N GLN A 363 13.50 -14.14 -18.40
CA GLN A 363 12.11 -14.48 -18.01
C GLN A 363 11.82 -15.98 -18.18
N CYS A 364 12.40 -16.59 -19.20
CA CYS A 364 12.19 -18.00 -19.52
C CYS A 364 13.27 -18.88 -18.87
N VAL A 365 13.00 -19.38 -17.68
CA VAL A 365 13.92 -20.20 -16.89
C VAL A 365 13.25 -21.48 -16.44
N THR A 366 14.03 -22.54 -16.22
CA THR A 366 13.53 -23.88 -15.87
C THR A 366 12.79 -23.89 -14.53
N ASP A 367 13.32 -23.17 -13.53
CA ASP A 367 12.70 -23.01 -12.21
C ASP A 367 12.16 -21.59 -12.08
N PHE A 368 11.08 -21.30 -12.76
CA PHE A 368 10.49 -19.95 -12.80
C PHE A 368 10.12 -19.43 -11.42
N THR A 369 9.55 -20.25 -10.55
CA THR A 369 9.10 -19.81 -9.22
C THR A 369 10.28 -19.38 -8.33
N ALA A 370 11.36 -20.18 -8.29
CA ALA A 370 12.56 -19.83 -7.53
C ALA A 370 13.27 -18.63 -8.13
N GLN A 371 13.40 -18.59 -9.48
CA GLN A 371 14.03 -17.47 -10.18
C GLN A 371 13.25 -16.15 -9.97
N ARG A 372 11.93 -16.20 -9.99
CA ARG A 372 11.09 -15.05 -9.69
C ARG A 372 11.35 -14.50 -8.29
N LYS A 373 11.46 -15.37 -7.28
CA LYS A 373 11.81 -14.95 -5.91
C LYS A 373 13.20 -14.29 -5.85
N ALA A 374 14.19 -14.87 -6.53
CA ALA A 374 15.56 -14.36 -6.53
C ALA A 374 15.72 -13.03 -7.26
N TYR A 375 14.99 -12.85 -8.37
CA TYR A 375 15.18 -11.70 -9.26
C TYR A 375 14.11 -10.64 -9.19
N SER A 376 13.03 -10.84 -8.42
CA SER A 376 12.03 -9.80 -8.18
C SER A 376 12.67 -8.57 -7.53
N ARG A 377 12.28 -7.40 -8.01
CA ARG A 377 12.70 -6.08 -7.48
C ARG A 377 11.46 -5.27 -7.15
N THR A 378 11.60 -4.46 -6.14
CA THR A 378 10.55 -3.53 -5.71
C THR A 378 10.83 -2.15 -6.30
N PHE A 379 9.80 -1.50 -6.80
CA PHE A 379 9.86 -0.18 -7.42
C PHE A 379 8.90 0.76 -6.72
N HIS A 380 9.35 2.00 -6.57
CA HIS A 380 8.57 3.12 -6.10
C HIS A 380 8.20 4.01 -7.29
N LEU A 381 6.89 4.21 -7.49
CA LEU A 381 6.34 5.12 -8.49
C LEU A 381 5.73 6.32 -7.78
N THR A 382 6.01 7.53 -8.27
CA THR A 382 5.37 8.77 -7.81
C THR A 382 5.45 9.83 -8.88
N ARG A 383 4.70 10.92 -8.71
CA ARG A 383 4.80 12.09 -9.59
C ARG A 383 5.95 13.01 -9.14
N ASP A 384 6.67 13.56 -10.10
CA ASP A 384 7.60 14.65 -9.87
C ASP A 384 6.87 16.00 -9.71
N ALA A 385 7.63 17.07 -9.52
CA ALA A 385 7.07 18.41 -9.38
C ALA A 385 6.35 18.94 -10.64
N ALA A 386 6.65 18.37 -11.81
CA ALA A 386 5.99 18.68 -13.07
C ALA A 386 4.73 17.81 -13.32
N GLY A 387 4.38 16.94 -12.38
CA GLY A 387 3.26 16.01 -12.47
C GLY A 387 3.54 14.75 -13.30
N LYS A 388 4.79 14.56 -13.77
CA LYS A 388 5.17 13.38 -14.55
C LYS A 388 5.48 12.20 -13.65
N TRP A 389 4.95 11.04 -13.97
CA TRP A 389 5.29 9.79 -13.27
C TRP A 389 6.74 9.40 -13.49
N ARG A 390 7.37 8.98 -12.42
CA ARG A 390 8.72 8.43 -12.41
C ARG A 390 8.74 7.15 -11.59
N LYS A 391 9.65 6.25 -11.93
CA LYS A 391 9.87 4.98 -11.28
C LYS A 391 11.30 4.88 -10.77
N VAL A 392 11.48 4.47 -9.54
CA VAL A 392 12.79 4.27 -8.89
C VAL A 392 12.86 2.85 -8.35
N GLU A 393 13.88 2.08 -8.71
CA GLU A 393 14.13 0.77 -8.13
C GLU A 393 14.68 0.93 -6.71
N ILE A 394 14.10 0.19 -5.76
CA ILE A 394 14.62 0.08 -4.39
C ILE A 394 15.79 -0.90 -4.42
N PRO A 395 17.03 -0.50 -4.03
CA PRO A 395 18.24 -1.31 -4.23
C PRO A 395 18.41 -2.44 -3.19
N VAL A 396 17.28 -3.02 -2.76
CA VAL A 396 17.23 -4.15 -1.84
C VAL A 396 16.42 -5.26 -2.49
N PRO A 397 17.00 -6.46 -2.69
CA PRO A 397 16.27 -7.58 -3.28
C PRO A 397 15.02 -7.94 -2.50
N ASN A 398 13.94 -8.29 -3.19
CA ASN A 398 12.71 -8.68 -2.54
C ASN A 398 12.83 -10.06 -1.85
N GLU A 399 13.53 -11.01 -2.50
CA GLU A 399 13.78 -12.39 -2.04
C GLU A 399 12.51 -13.17 -1.65
N ALA A 400 11.37 -12.66 -2.04
CA ALA A 400 10.07 -13.21 -1.75
C ALA A 400 9.16 -13.07 -2.98
N PHE A 401 8.11 -13.85 -2.97
CA PHE A 401 6.91 -13.57 -3.73
C PHE A 401 5.87 -13.06 -2.73
N GLY A 402 5.85 -11.77 -2.53
CA GLY A 402 5.01 -11.12 -1.51
C GLY A 402 5.01 -9.60 -1.69
N ARG A 403 4.08 -8.98 -1.03
CA ARG A 403 3.76 -7.56 -1.15
C ARG A 403 4.50 -6.73 -0.12
N SER A 404 4.85 -5.51 -0.50
CA SER A 404 5.41 -4.49 0.38
C SER A 404 4.36 -3.43 0.74
N ARG A 405 4.59 -2.67 1.82
CA ARG A 405 3.72 -1.59 2.28
C ARG A 405 4.51 -0.28 2.34
N ILE A 406 3.90 0.84 1.94
CA ILE A 406 4.51 2.17 2.04
C ILE A 406 3.76 3.03 3.06
N VAL A 407 4.51 3.74 3.90
CA VAL A 407 4.01 4.76 4.82
C VAL A 407 4.95 5.97 4.83
N PHE A 408 4.47 7.11 5.31
CA PHE A 408 5.23 8.36 5.43
C PHE A 408 5.31 8.82 6.88
N ASP A 409 6.47 9.31 7.30
CA ASP A 409 6.59 10.06 8.55
C ASP A 409 6.07 11.51 8.38
N LYS A 410 6.09 12.28 9.47
CA LYS A 410 5.64 13.68 9.47
C LYS A 410 6.48 14.62 8.61
N ALA A 411 7.68 14.20 8.20
CA ALA A 411 8.57 14.93 7.30
C ALA A 411 8.39 14.48 5.84
N ASP A 412 7.43 13.61 5.55
CA ASP A 412 7.21 12.95 4.26
C ASP A 412 8.39 12.08 3.80
N ASN A 413 9.24 11.59 4.72
CA ASN A 413 10.15 10.53 4.35
C ASN A 413 9.36 9.23 4.14
N ALA A 414 9.66 8.53 3.07
CA ALA A 414 8.98 7.27 2.72
C ALA A 414 9.66 6.08 3.41
N TYR A 415 8.86 5.21 4.01
CA TYR A 415 9.29 3.91 4.55
C TYR A 415 8.56 2.82 3.81
N VAL A 416 9.29 1.85 3.26
CA VAL A 416 8.72 0.66 2.62
C VAL A 416 9.04 -0.56 3.47
N ILE A 417 7.99 -1.21 3.93
CA ILE A 417 8.04 -2.43 4.74
C ILE A 417 7.88 -3.60 3.78
N MET A 418 8.98 -4.30 3.55
CA MET A 418 9.10 -5.41 2.62
C MET A 418 8.78 -6.74 3.31
N PRO A 419 8.59 -7.82 2.55
CA PRO A 419 8.48 -9.16 3.10
C PRO A 419 9.58 -9.49 4.11
N PHE A 420 9.28 -10.36 5.06
CA PHE A 420 10.13 -10.76 6.20
C PHE A 420 10.41 -9.62 7.19
N GLY A 421 9.69 -8.49 7.09
CA GLY A 421 9.85 -7.35 7.98
C GLY A 421 11.12 -6.53 7.73
N ARG A 422 11.66 -6.55 6.50
CA ARG A 422 12.72 -5.60 6.11
C ARG A 422 12.11 -4.22 5.94
N ILE A 423 12.80 -3.17 6.40
CA ILE A 423 12.34 -1.80 6.30
C ILE A 423 13.40 -0.97 5.61
N VAL A 424 13.04 -0.41 4.47
CA VAL A 424 13.86 0.55 3.71
C VAL A 424 13.21 1.92 3.77
N ALA A 425 14.01 2.98 3.68
CA ALA A 425 13.48 4.34 3.66
C ALA A 425 14.27 5.24 2.71
N ALA A 426 13.58 6.29 2.24
CA ALA A 426 14.16 7.34 1.42
C ALA A 426 13.62 8.70 1.87
N SER A 427 14.49 9.74 1.77
CA SER A 427 14.13 11.07 2.22
C SER A 427 13.33 11.84 1.18
N LYS A 428 12.40 12.68 1.64
CA LYS A 428 11.75 13.70 0.80
C LYS A 428 12.77 14.66 0.19
N ALA A 429 13.78 15.05 0.96
CA ALA A 429 14.84 15.95 0.50
C ALA A 429 15.66 15.34 -0.66
N GLY A 430 15.89 14.02 -0.65
CA GLY A 430 16.48 13.26 -1.76
C GLY A 430 15.49 12.95 -2.89
N GLY A 431 14.27 13.47 -2.80
CA GLY A 431 13.21 13.20 -3.76
C GLY A 431 12.83 11.71 -3.80
N TRP A 432 12.98 11.00 -2.72
CA TRP A 432 12.72 9.55 -2.60
C TRP A 432 13.53 8.70 -3.59
N THR A 433 14.81 9.03 -3.74
CA THR A 433 15.76 8.26 -4.58
C THR A 433 16.91 7.66 -3.79
N ASP A 434 17.12 8.10 -2.56
CA ASP A 434 18.23 7.74 -1.66
C ASP A 434 17.90 6.55 -0.73
N TRP A 435 17.21 5.53 -1.26
CA TRP A 435 16.74 4.38 -0.52
C TRP A 435 17.85 3.66 0.25
N LYS A 436 17.60 3.39 1.53
CA LYS A 436 18.53 2.69 2.43
C LYS A 436 17.77 1.65 3.25
N LEU A 437 18.41 0.50 3.48
CA LEU A 437 17.93 -0.50 4.44
C LEU A 437 18.19 0.02 5.85
N LEU A 438 17.14 0.22 6.63
CA LEU A 438 17.19 0.66 8.04
C LEU A 438 17.04 -0.48 9.04
N PHE A 439 16.29 -1.52 8.66
CA PHE A 439 16.09 -2.70 9.49
C PHE A 439 15.95 -3.94 8.61
N ASP A 440 16.66 -5.00 9.00
CA ASP A 440 16.56 -6.31 8.37
C ASP A 440 15.96 -7.33 9.33
N GLY A 441 14.68 -7.67 9.14
CA GLY A 441 13.98 -8.66 9.95
C GLY A 441 14.52 -10.09 9.78
N THR A 442 15.32 -10.36 8.73
CA THR A 442 15.95 -11.67 8.50
C THR A 442 17.27 -11.82 9.25
N HIS A 443 17.97 -10.70 9.51
CA HIS A 443 19.26 -10.65 10.18
C HIS A 443 19.22 -9.70 11.39
N TYR A 444 18.30 -9.94 12.28
CA TYR A 444 18.15 -9.12 13.47
C TYR A 444 19.29 -9.40 14.47
N SER A 445 19.95 -8.34 14.99
CA SER A 445 21.23 -8.43 15.75
C SER A 445 21.22 -9.46 16.88
N GLY A 446 22.25 -10.33 16.91
CA GLY A 446 22.47 -11.39 17.90
C GLY A 446 21.39 -12.47 17.81
N ASP A 447 21.57 -13.53 17.11
CA ASP A 447 20.70 -14.75 16.99
C ASP A 447 19.18 -14.52 16.92
N ARG A 448 18.74 -13.28 16.77
CA ARG A 448 17.34 -12.87 16.82
C ARG A 448 16.92 -12.34 15.46
N THR A 449 16.35 -13.20 14.66
CA THR A 449 15.53 -12.78 13.52
C THR A 449 14.08 -12.58 13.97
N LEU A 450 13.26 -11.81 13.23
CA LEU A 450 11.81 -11.84 13.42
C LEU A 450 11.26 -13.23 13.12
N ASN A 451 11.97 -13.99 12.29
CA ASN A 451 11.50 -15.25 11.74
C ASN A 451 10.11 -15.13 11.09
N ALA A 452 9.83 -13.95 10.51
CA ALA A 452 8.54 -13.67 9.87
C ALA A 452 8.34 -14.54 8.63
N PHE A 453 7.11 -14.96 8.39
CA PHE A 453 6.74 -15.63 7.16
C PHE A 453 6.25 -14.59 6.13
N GLY A 454 7.01 -14.39 5.04
CA GLY A 454 6.57 -13.59 3.90
C GLY A 454 6.09 -12.19 4.23
N GLU A 455 4.84 -11.89 3.90
CA GLU A 455 4.22 -10.59 4.08
C GLU A 455 4.03 -10.20 5.55
N VAL A 456 3.85 -8.90 5.79
CA VAL A 456 3.57 -8.33 7.11
C VAL A 456 2.46 -7.28 7.01
N LEU A 457 1.73 -7.04 8.09
CA LEU A 457 0.71 -6.01 8.18
C LEU A 457 1.26 -4.77 8.86
N VAL A 458 0.78 -3.60 8.45
CA VAL A 458 1.25 -2.30 8.93
C VAL A 458 0.07 -1.49 9.44
N ASP A 459 0.23 -0.86 10.60
CA ASP A 459 -0.69 0.13 11.15
C ASP A 459 -0.29 1.52 10.67
N ASP A 460 -0.79 1.91 9.50
CA ASP A 460 -0.58 3.24 8.91
C ASP A 460 -1.29 4.34 9.69
N SER A 461 -2.42 4.06 10.33
CA SER A 461 -3.11 5.01 11.20
C SER A 461 -2.27 5.39 12.42
N ARG A 462 -1.49 4.48 13.00
CA ARG A 462 -0.56 4.79 14.09
C ARG A 462 0.64 5.63 13.64
N VAL A 463 1.11 5.41 12.43
CA VAL A 463 2.14 6.27 11.84
C VAL A 463 1.63 7.71 11.75
N ALA A 464 0.41 7.90 11.27
CA ALA A 464 -0.19 9.23 11.12
C ALA A 464 -0.42 9.93 12.48
N THR A 465 -0.85 9.20 13.52
CA THR A 465 -1.16 9.78 14.85
C THR A 465 0.08 9.96 15.71
N ASP A 466 0.88 8.91 15.87
CA ASP A 466 1.92 8.82 16.90
C ASP A 466 3.35 8.94 16.33
N GLY A 467 3.52 8.83 15.00
CA GLY A 467 4.82 8.69 14.36
C GLY A 467 5.49 7.34 14.71
N VAL A 468 4.68 6.33 15.00
CA VAL A 468 5.13 4.97 15.34
C VAL A 468 4.65 3.99 14.27
N LEU A 469 5.59 3.30 13.66
CA LEU A 469 5.34 2.18 12.75
C LEU A 469 5.14 0.91 13.58
N SER A 470 3.96 0.33 13.52
CA SER A 470 3.67 -0.99 14.07
C SER A 470 3.57 -2.01 12.95
N VAL A 471 4.35 -3.07 13.05
CA VAL A 471 4.38 -4.17 12.09
C VAL A 471 3.89 -5.44 12.77
N MET A 472 2.77 -5.98 12.28
CA MET A 472 2.23 -7.26 12.72
C MET A 472 2.71 -8.36 11.79
N TYR A 473 3.26 -9.44 12.35
CA TYR A 473 3.83 -10.54 11.61
C TYR A 473 3.57 -11.88 12.28
N GLN A 474 3.49 -12.95 11.49
CA GLN A 474 3.43 -14.32 11.99
C GLN A 474 4.77 -15.01 11.75
N GLN A 475 5.26 -15.76 12.74
CA GLN A 475 6.52 -16.47 12.63
C GLN A 475 6.39 -17.72 11.76
N LYS A 476 7.45 -18.05 11.01
CA LYS A 476 7.53 -19.29 10.23
C LYS A 476 7.31 -20.51 11.10
N SER A 477 6.67 -21.51 10.53
CA SER A 477 6.47 -22.81 11.13
C SER A 477 6.59 -23.93 10.09
N THR A 478 6.37 -25.16 10.50
CA THR A 478 6.45 -26.35 9.62
C THR A 478 5.09 -27.00 9.49
N GLY A 479 4.72 -27.33 8.26
CA GLY A 479 3.41 -27.92 7.93
C GLY A 479 2.27 -27.00 8.35
N THR A 480 1.40 -27.47 9.23
CA THR A 480 0.27 -26.72 9.80
C THR A 480 0.43 -26.45 11.29
N THR A 481 1.65 -26.55 11.82
CA THR A 481 1.92 -26.30 13.26
C THR A 481 1.67 -24.82 13.58
N PRO A 482 0.75 -24.50 14.51
CA PRO A 482 0.48 -23.13 14.92
C PRO A 482 1.72 -22.38 15.37
N SER A 483 1.82 -21.10 15.05
CA SER A 483 3.00 -20.28 15.34
C SER A 483 2.65 -18.94 15.97
N PRO A 484 3.61 -18.27 16.64
CA PRO A 484 3.36 -16.99 17.25
C PRO A 484 3.02 -15.90 16.23
N ILE A 485 2.04 -15.06 16.58
CA ILE A 485 1.76 -13.79 15.92
C ILE A 485 2.17 -12.64 16.86
N ARG A 486 2.83 -11.63 16.32
CA ARG A 486 3.50 -10.58 17.08
C ARG A 486 3.31 -9.21 16.46
N VAL A 487 3.51 -8.16 17.25
CA VAL A 487 3.59 -6.76 16.78
C VAL A 487 4.89 -6.17 17.29
N ILE A 488 5.69 -5.67 16.35
CA ILE A 488 6.91 -4.91 16.63
C ILE A 488 6.67 -3.44 16.34
N ASP A 489 7.05 -2.57 17.26
CA ASP A 489 6.87 -1.12 17.19
C ASP A 489 8.21 -0.43 16.93
N PHE A 490 8.22 0.53 16.01
CA PHE A 490 9.36 1.40 15.71
C PHE A 490 8.92 2.87 15.74
N LYS A 491 9.73 3.72 16.36
CA LYS A 491 9.58 5.17 16.21
C LYS A 491 10.25 5.60 14.92
N LEU A 492 9.52 6.36 14.12
CA LEU A 492 10.02 7.03 12.92
C LEU A 492 10.60 8.40 13.29
N GLY A 493 11.68 8.81 12.60
CA GLY A 493 12.33 10.09 12.84
C GLY A 493 13.11 10.59 11.64
#